data_c98d9669d03a31344d374b8060a8e444
#
_entry.id   c98d9669d03a31344d374b8060a8e444
#
_cell.length_a   1.000
_cell.length_b   1.000
_cell.length_c   1.000
_cell.angle_alpha   90.00
_cell.angle_beta   90.00
_cell.angle_gamma   90.00
#
_symmetry.space_group_name_H-M   'P 1'
#
loop_
_entity.id
_entity.type
_entity.pdbx_description
1 polymer ?
#
loop_
_entity_poly.entity_id
_entity_poly.type
_entity_poly.pdbx_seq_one_letter_code
_entity_poly.pdbx_strand_id
1 'polypeptide(L)'
;MSILSGGAFLLPPRGADLTRWAVVACDQYTSSPSYWEKLAGFVGDAPSTLDLICPEAFLSGADARLPGIAAASEKYAESWLVPYEGMALVRRSLPHGDRYGLVCLADLEAYSYEDGGALIRATEGTVLERIPPRMKVRAASRLDVPHVICLIDDPEGTVIEPLVGTGQPLYDFSLYTGGRLEGRLIKDTRAAERALGRLQKRAEEEGRPFVLVGDGNHSLAAAKAHYERLRAAGDRRAERARYALVEVENLRSGAVAFEPIHRILYNAGGFAEYVRGRAGGFTLISGGRETVLPGGGAVKAYEEAQAAIDEYIASYGGSVDYIHGEGELRALCAERGGVGLLMPALPKSELFAEVSERGRLPRKTFSMGEADEKRFYMESRDIGKP
;
A
#
# COMPACT_ATOMS: atom_id res chain seq x y z
N MET A 1 3.39 -23.08 -11.46
CA MET A 1 3.03 -21.75 -12.01
C MET A 1 3.35 -20.70 -10.97
N SER A 2 3.80 -19.52 -11.39
CA SER A 2 4.01 -18.43 -10.45
C SER A 2 2.68 -17.94 -9.88
N ILE A 3 2.67 -17.57 -8.60
CA ILE A 3 1.52 -16.93 -7.93
C ILE A 3 1.33 -15.47 -8.39
N LEU A 4 2.28 -14.94 -9.15
CA LEU A 4 2.17 -13.68 -9.88
C LEU A 4 2.18 -13.97 -11.38
N SER A 5 1.19 -13.47 -12.13
CA SER A 5 1.03 -13.77 -13.56
C SER A 5 0.44 -12.58 -14.33
N GLY A 6 0.60 -12.59 -15.63
CA GLY A 6 -0.17 -11.72 -16.51
C GLY A 6 -1.65 -12.08 -16.52
N GLY A 7 -2.46 -11.17 -17.03
CA GLY A 7 -3.90 -11.41 -17.21
C GLY A 7 -4.64 -10.21 -17.76
N ALA A 8 -5.97 -10.31 -17.75
CA ALA A 8 -6.83 -9.25 -18.25
C ALA A 8 -6.93 -8.09 -17.27
N PHE A 9 -6.79 -6.87 -17.78
CA PHE A 9 -7.06 -5.62 -17.09
C PHE A 9 -7.72 -4.61 -18.01
N LEU A 10 -8.28 -3.56 -17.45
CA LEU A 10 -9.06 -2.57 -18.16
C LEU A 10 -8.44 -1.19 -17.96
N LEU A 11 -8.46 -0.37 -19.00
CA LEU A 11 -7.99 1.02 -18.97
C LEU A 11 -9.01 1.94 -19.63
N PRO A 12 -8.98 3.26 -19.32
CA PRO A 12 -9.70 4.26 -20.11
C PRO A 12 -9.37 4.20 -21.60
N PRO A 13 -10.30 4.60 -22.48
CA PRO A 13 -10.03 4.66 -23.90
C PRO A 13 -8.95 5.71 -24.21
N ARG A 14 -8.29 5.56 -25.35
CA ARG A 14 -7.32 6.56 -25.82
C ARG A 14 -8.00 7.91 -25.97
N GLY A 15 -7.32 8.96 -25.48
CA GLY A 15 -7.85 10.32 -25.49
C GLY A 15 -8.70 10.70 -24.27
N ALA A 16 -8.95 9.77 -23.35
CA ALA A 16 -9.56 10.10 -22.06
C ALA A 16 -8.66 11.05 -21.25
N ASP A 17 -9.26 11.90 -20.41
CA ASP A 17 -8.55 12.73 -19.45
C ASP A 17 -8.07 11.88 -18.26
N LEU A 18 -6.84 11.38 -18.37
CA LEU A 18 -6.26 10.47 -17.38
C LEU A 18 -5.89 11.18 -16.07
N THR A 19 -5.69 12.51 -16.09
CA THR A 19 -5.46 13.29 -14.88
C THR A 19 -6.70 13.32 -13.98
N ARG A 20 -7.89 13.31 -14.58
CA ARG A 20 -9.16 13.21 -13.84
C ARG A 20 -9.54 11.77 -13.54
N TRP A 21 -9.11 10.82 -14.36
CA TRP A 21 -9.36 9.40 -14.12
C TRP A 21 -8.59 8.88 -12.92
N ALA A 22 -7.28 9.04 -12.89
CA ALA A 22 -6.40 8.45 -11.89
C ALA A 22 -6.35 9.28 -10.61
N VAL A 23 -6.91 8.77 -9.53
CA VAL A 23 -6.82 9.41 -8.21
C VAL A 23 -5.91 8.61 -7.27
N VAL A 24 -5.36 9.27 -6.26
CA VAL A 24 -4.48 8.65 -5.26
C VAL A 24 -5.23 7.60 -4.44
N ALA A 25 -4.50 6.66 -3.86
CA ALA A 25 -5.02 5.61 -2.96
C ALA A 25 -5.97 6.17 -1.90
N CYS A 26 -7.10 5.49 -1.69
CA CYS A 26 -8.23 5.96 -0.89
C CYS A 26 -7.94 6.11 0.61
N ASP A 27 -6.84 5.54 1.10
CA ASP A 27 -6.36 5.61 2.48
C ASP A 27 -5.39 6.78 2.72
N GLN A 28 -5.08 7.57 1.68
CA GLN A 28 -4.32 8.80 1.82
C GLN A 28 -5.23 9.97 2.20
N TYR A 29 -4.66 11.02 2.77
CA TYR A 29 -5.38 12.24 3.17
C TYR A 29 -6.61 11.98 4.08
N THR A 30 -6.55 10.94 4.93
CA THR A 30 -7.64 10.54 5.81
C THR A 30 -8.06 11.65 6.78
N SER A 31 -7.08 12.42 7.27
CA SER A 31 -7.31 13.59 8.15
C SER A 31 -7.65 14.88 7.42
N SER A 32 -7.73 14.85 6.08
CA SER A 32 -7.94 16.03 5.23
C SER A 32 -9.14 15.86 4.28
N PRO A 33 -10.38 15.83 4.77
CA PRO A 33 -11.57 15.72 3.91
C PRO A 33 -11.59 16.77 2.79
N SER A 34 -11.08 17.98 3.06
CA SER A 34 -11.01 19.08 2.08
C SER A 34 -10.15 18.75 0.85
N TYR A 35 -9.18 17.84 0.95
CA TYR A 35 -8.43 17.34 -0.22
C TYR A 35 -9.38 16.63 -1.18
N TRP A 36 -10.19 15.72 -0.68
CA TRP A 36 -11.13 14.94 -1.46
C TRP A 36 -12.26 15.80 -2.06
N GLU A 37 -12.70 16.82 -1.35
CA GLU A 37 -13.69 17.80 -1.85
C GLU A 37 -13.11 18.62 -3.01
N LYS A 38 -11.88 19.09 -2.90
CA LYS A 38 -11.18 19.79 -4.00
C LYS A 38 -10.96 18.87 -5.20
N LEU A 39 -10.55 17.63 -4.97
CA LEU A 39 -10.38 16.62 -6.01
C LEU A 39 -11.70 16.34 -6.73
N ALA A 40 -12.81 16.18 -5.99
CA ALA A 40 -14.13 15.99 -6.58
C ALA A 40 -14.55 17.19 -7.44
N GLY A 41 -14.28 18.43 -7.00
CA GLY A 41 -14.50 19.63 -7.79
C GLY A 41 -13.67 19.68 -9.07
N PHE A 42 -12.41 19.22 -9.02
CA PHE A 42 -11.54 19.12 -10.20
C PHE A 42 -12.02 18.04 -11.18
N VAL A 43 -12.43 16.88 -10.68
CA VAL A 43 -12.96 15.77 -11.48
C VAL A 43 -14.26 16.19 -12.17
N GLY A 44 -15.17 16.86 -11.44
CA GLY A 44 -16.49 17.25 -11.96
C GLY A 44 -17.28 16.03 -12.45
N ASP A 45 -17.87 16.15 -13.66
CA ASP A 45 -18.65 15.07 -14.28
C ASP A 45 -17.81 14.10 -15.15
N ALA A 46 -16.48 14.26 -15.16
CA ALA A 46 -15.61 13.37 -15.93
C ALA A 46 -15.56 11.98 -15.32
N PRO A 47 -15.46 10.91 -16.15
CA PRO A 47 -15.20 9.56 -15.62
C PRO A 47 -13.93 9.52 -14.75
N SER A 48 -14.04 8.92 -13.57
CA SER A 48 -12.94 8.88 -12.60
C SER A 48 -13.00 7.62 -11.75
N THR A 49 -11.83 7.15 -11.31
CA THR A 49 -11.75 6.12 -10.27
C THR A 49 -12.30 6.61 -8.93
N LEU A 50 -12.47 7.93 -8.75
CA LEU A 50 -13.15 8.50 -7.57
C LEU A 50 -14.60 7.98 -7.46
N ASP A 51 -15.26 7.69 -8.58
CA ASP A 51 -16.61 7.11 -8.62
C ASP A 51 -16.66 5.63 -8.21
N LEU A 52 -15.51 4.97 -8.19
CA LEU A 52 -15.36 3.53 -7.93
C LEU A 52 -14.86 3.21 -6.52
N ILE A 53 -14.47 4.23 -5.75
CA ILE A 53 -13.86 4.08 -4.44
C ILE A 53 -14.65 4.81 -3.35
N CYS A 54 -14.34 4.49 -2.10
CA CYS A 54 -14.73 5.28 -0.95
C CYS A 54 -13.46 5.75 -0.23
N PRO A 55 -13.10 7.05 -0.30
CA PRO A 55 -11.98 7.57 0.47
C PRO A 55 -12.14 7.29 1.97
N GLU A 56 -11.05 6.95 2.65
CA GLU A 56 -11.09 6.56 4.07
C GLU A 56 -11.63 7.68 4.96
N ALA A 57 -11.40 8.94 4.58
CA ALA A 57 -11.99 10.11 5.24
C ALA A 57 -13.52 10.06 5.33
N PHE A 58 -14.18 9.29 4.45
CA PHE A 58 -15.65 9.16 4.38
C PHE A 58 -16.14 7.73 4.63
N LEU A 59 -15.28 6.83 5.08
CA LEU A 59 -15.60 5.40 5.20
C LEU A 59 -16.71 5.11 6.22
N SER A 60 -16.88 5.95 7.26
CA SER A 60 -17.98 5.85 8.20
C SER A 60 -19.37 6.03 7.55
N GLY A 61 -19.43 6.76 6.42
CA GLY A 61 -20.64 6.99 5.61
C GLY A 61 -20.67 6.17 4.32
N ALA A 62 -19.87 5.12 4.19
CA ALA A 62 -19.70 4.36 2.95
C ALA A 62 -21.01 3.80 2.38
N ASP A 63 -21.93 3.35 3.23
CA ASP A 63 -23.20 2.74 2.79
C ASP A 63 -24.01 3.66 1.87
N ALA A 64 -23.97 4.99 2.08
CA ALA A 64 -24.64 5.96 1.21
C ALA A 64 -23.99 6.09 -0.19
N ARG A 65 -22.73 5.69 -0.33
CA ARG A 65 -21.98 5.76 -1.59
C ARG A 65 -22.10 4.48 -2.43
N LEU A 66 -22.44 3.33 -1.82
CA LEU A 66 -22.46 2.03 -2.48
C LEU A 66 -23.33 1.98 -3.75
N PRO A 67 -24.55 2.55 -3.79
CA PRO A 67 -25.36 2.56 -5.03
C PRO A 67 -24.69 3.31 -6.18
N GLY A 68 -24.04 4.45 -5.90
CA GLY A 68 -23.29 5.22 -6.89
C GLY A 68 -22.09 4.44 -7.45
N ILE A 69 -21.32 3.81 -6.56
CA ILE A 69 -20.18 2.97 -6.90
C ILE A 69 -20.62 1.81 -7.79
N ALA A 70 -21.71 1.13 -7.43
CA ALA A 70 -22.26 0.04 -8.23
C ALA A 70 -22.64 0.50 -9.65
N ALA A 71 -23.41 1.59 -9.75
CA ALA A 71 -23.85 2.14 -11.02
C ALA A 71 -22.67 2.60 -11.91
N ALA A 72 -21.69 3.30 -11.32
CA ALA A 72 -20.50 3.75 -12.03
C ALA A 72 -19.65 2.56 -12.53
N SER A 73 -19.46 1.53 -11.69
CA SER A 73 -18.67 0.36 -12.05
C SER A 73 -19.30 -0.44 -13.19
N GLU A 74 -20.63 -0.62 -13.20
CA GLU A 74 -21.34 -1.26 -14.31
C GLU A 74 -21.20 -0.44 -15.60
N LYS A 75 -21.49 0.86 -15.54
CA LYS A 75 -21.37 1.77 -16.69
C LYS A 75 -19.97 1.72 -17.30
N TYR A 76 -18.93 1.81 -16.46
CA TYR A 76 -17.55 1.85 -16.95
C TYR A 76 -17.12 0.50 -17.52
N ALA A 77 -17.48 -0.61 -16.88
CA ALA A 77 -17.15 -1.94 -17.35
C ALA A 77 -17.85 -2.31 -18.67
N GLU A 78 -19.07 -1.83 -18.89
CA GLU A 78 -19.85 -2.20 -20.08
C GLU A 78 -19.57 -1.35 -21.30
N SER A 79 -19.32 -0.05 -21.11
CA SER A 79 -19.38 0.88 -22.24
C SER A 79 -18.22 1.86 -22.34
N TRP A 80 -17.30 1.86 -21.38
CA TRP A 80 -16.25 2.89 -21.38
C TRP A 80 -14.81 2.34 -21.32
N LEU A 81 -14.54 1.36 -20.47
CA LEU A 81 -13.20 0.80 -20.33
C LEU A 81 -12.84 -0.17 -21.44
N VAL A 82 -11.58 -0.18 -21.84
CA VAL A 82 -11.01 -1.00 -22.91
C VAL A 82 -10.17 -2.13 -22.30
N PRO A 83 -10.38 -3.40 -22.72
CA PRO A 83 -9.62 -4.54 -22.21
C PRO A 83 -8.23 -4.64 -22.82
N TYR A 84 -7.28 -5.06 -22.00
CA TYR A 84 -5.92 -5.41 -22.34
C TYR A 84 -5.57 -6.76 -21.71
N GLU A 85 -4.62 -7.48 -22.31
CA GLU A 85 -4.13 -8.77 -21.85
C GLU A 85 -2.62 -8.73 -21.74
N GLY A 86 -2.07 -9.14 -20.58
CA GLY A 86 -0.64 -9.14 -20.30
C GLY A 86 -0.32 -8.55 -18.92
N MET A 87 0.77 -7.82 -18.83
CA MET A 87 1.19 -7.03 -17.67
C MET A 87 1.37 -5.57 -18.08
N ALA A 88 1.23 -4.62 -17.15
CA ALA A 88 1.60 -3.24 -17.41
C ALA A 88 2.88 -2.88 -16.65
N LEU A 89 3.92 -2.47 -17.38
CA LEU A 89 5.10 -1.84 -16.78
C LEU A 89 4.78 -0.37 -16.54
N VAL A 90 4.81 0.03 -15.28
CA VAL A 90 4.51 1.40 -14.83
C VAL A 90 5.81 2.11 -14.47
N ARG A 91 5.97 3.33 -14.94
CA ARG A 91 7.02 4.25 -14.50
C ARG A 91 6.38 5.43 -13.80
N ARG A 92 6.78 5.67 -12.57
CA ARG A 92 6.42 6.85 -11.81
C ARG A 92 7.61 7.75 -11.62
N SER A 93 7.54 8.97 -12.14
CA SER A 93 8.59 9.97 -11.91
C SER A 93 8.40 10.61 -10.56
N LEU A 94 9.40 10.47 -9.69
CA LEU A 94 9.47 11.00 -8.34
C LEU A 94 10.63 12.01 -8.24
N PRO A 95 10.65 12.89 -7.23
CA PRO A 95 11.73 13.86 -7.06
C PRO A 95 13.13 13.24 -6.96
N HIS A 96 13.22 12.03 -6.42
CA HIS A 96 14.46 11.30 -6.18
C HIS A 96 14.76 10.20 -7.23
N GLY A 97 14.02 10.15 -8.33
CA GLY A 97 14.23 9.21 -9.43
C GLY A 97 12.97 8.52 -9.93
N ASP A 98 13.11 7.74 -10.97
CA ASP A 98 12.01 6.97 -11.55
C ASP A 98 11.81 5.65 -10.80
N ARG A 99 10.59 5.40 -10.34
CA ARG A 99 10.16 4.15 -9.75
C ARG A 99 9.44 3.31 -10.80
N TYR A 100 9.87 2.06 -10.94
CA TYR A 100 9.27 1.11 -11.87
C TYR A 100 8.52 0.03 -11.11
N GLY A 101 7.28 -0.24 -11.55
CA GLY A 101 6.44 -1.32 -11.05
C GLY A 101 5.88 -2.16 -12.20
N LEU A 102 5.55 -3.40 -11.90
CA LEU A 102 4.91 -4.32 -12.82
C LEU A 102 3.51 -4.66 -12.33
N VAL A 103 2.48 -4.17 -13.00
CA VAL A 103 1.09 -4.49 -12.69
C VAL A 103 0.77 -5.88 -13.22
N CYS A 104 0.38 -6.76 -12.33
CA CYS A 104 0.07 -8.16 -12.62
C CYS A 104 -1.01 -8.71 -11.67
N LEU A 105 -1.41 -9.96 -11.88
CA LEU A 105 -2.33 -10.68 -11.02
C LEU A 105 -1.59 -11.40 -9.91
N ALA A 106 -2.06 -11.24 -8.67
CA ALA A 106 -1.61 -12.01 -7.51
C ALA A 106 -2.70 -13.01 -7.10
N ASP A 107 -2.31 -14.28 -6.91
CA ASP A 107 -3.21 -15.33 -6.42
C ASP A 107 -3.46 -15.16 -4.92
N LEU A 108 -4.67 -14.81 -4.55
CA LEU A 108 -5.07 -14.60 -3.16
C LEU A 108 -5.04 -15.88 -2.32
N GLU A 109 -5.00 -17.08 -2.91
CA GLU A 109 -4.78 -18.31 -2.13
C GLU A 109 -3.38 -18.37 -1.53
N ALA A 110 -2.40 -17.74 -2.17
CA ALA A 110 -1.03 -17.64 -1.65
C ALA A 110 -0.82 -16.48 -0.66
N TYR A 111 -1.86 -15.63 -0.44
CA TYR A 111 -1.79 -14.48 0.46
C TYR A 111 -2.38 -14.77 1.84
N SER A 112 -1.68 -14.33 2.88
CA SER A 112 -2.20 -14.22 4.24
C SER A 112 -1.84 -12.87 4.86
N TYR A 113 -2.80 -12.29 5.56
CA TYR A 113 -2.60 -11.15 6.48
C TYR A 113 -2.46 -11.61 7.94
N GLU A 114 -2.50 -12.91 8.19
CA GLU A 114 -2.18 -13.54 9.47
C GLU A 114 -0.72 -14.03 9.45
N ASP A 115 -0.19 -14.34 10.62
CA ASP A 115 1.13 -14.94 10.71
C ASP A 115 1.11 -16.36 10.16
N GLY A 116 2.18 -16.76 9.49
CA GLY A 116 2.27 -18.10 8.91
C GLY A 116 3.17 -18.17 7.67
N GLY A 117 3.17 -19.36 7.03
CA GLY A 117 4.06 -19.70 5.92
C GLY A 117 3.60 -19.24 4.53
N ALA A 118 2.68 -18.29 4.40
CA ALA A 118 2.19 -17.83 3.11
C ALA A 118 3.32 -17.19 2.27
N LEU A 119 3.25 -17.38 0.95
CA LEU A 119 4.23 -16.82 0.01
C LEU A 119 4.04 -15.31 -0.21
N ILE A 120 2.81 -14.80 -0.11
CA ILE A 120 2.50 -13.37 -0.07
C ILE A 120 2.10 -13.02 1.36
N ARG A 121 2.81 -12.11 2.01
CA ARG A 121 2.55 -11.71 3.40
C ARG A 121 2.36 -10.21 3.54
N ALA A 122 1.50 -9.82 4.48
CA ALA A 122 1.45 -8.46 4.97
C ALA A 122 2.74 -8.14 5.73
N THR A 123 3.30 -6.95 5.53
CA THR A 123 4.47 -6.47 6.27
C THR A 123 4.13 -6.03 7.68
N GLU A 124 2.94 -5.45 7.87
CA GLU A 124 2.48 -4.91 9.15
C GLU A 124 1.16 -5.56 9.57
N GLY A 125 0.83 -5.47 10.85
CA GLY A 125 -0.41 -5.96 11.40
C GLY A 125 -1.65 -5.35 10.73
N THR A 126 -2.54 -6.20 10.23
CA THR A 126 -3.82 -5.79 9.63
C THR A 126 -4.87 -5.57 10.73
N VAL A 127 -5.49 -4.40 10.72
CA VAL A 127 -6.59 -4.07 11.66
C VAL A 127 -7.87 -4.71 11.12
N LEU A 128 -8.33 -5.79 11.76
CA LEU A 128 -9.44 -6.60 11.27
C LEU A 128 -10.74 -5.81 11.15
N GLU A 129 -10.99 -4.85 12.05
CA GLU A 129 -12.18 -3.99 12.05
C GLU A 129 -12.24 -3.08 10.81
N ARG A 130 -11.11 -2.87 10.14
CA ARG A 130 -11.04 -2.08 8.90
C ARG A 130 -11.38 -2.89 7.65
N ILE A 131 -11.44 -4.23 7.71
CA ILE A 131 -11.74 -5.09 6.56
C ILE A 131 -13.22 -5.00 6.15
N PRO A 132 -14.22 -5.16 7.06
CA PRO A 132 -15.61 -5.22 6.66
C PRO A 132 -16.12 -4.01 5.87
N PRO A 133 -15.83 -2.74 6.23
CA PRO A 133 -16.26 -1.59 5.44
C PRO A 133 -15.68 -1.60 4.01
N ARG A 134 -14.40 -1.94 3.86
CA ARG A 134 -13.73 -2.02 2.55
C ARG A 134 -14.26 -3.17 1.71
N MET A 135 -14.56 -4.30 2.35
CA MET A 135 -15.18 -5.44 1.69
C MET A 135 -16.57 -5.09 1.16
N LYS A 136 -17.36 -4.27 1.88
CA LYS A 136 -18.67 -3.77 1.39
C LYS A 136 -18.51 -2.95 0.10
N VAL A 137 -17.56 -2.02 0.07
CA VAL A 137 -17.27 -1.20 -1.12
C VAL A 137 -16.88 -2.10 -2.30
N ARG A 138 -15.93 -3.04 -2.08
CA ARG A 138 -15.49 -3.99 -3.11
C ARG A 138 -16.66 -4.87 -3.60
N ALA A 139 -17.53 -5.33 -2.71
CA ALA A 139 -18.66 -6.18 -3.06
C ALA A 139 -19.75 -5.44 -3.85
N ALA A 140 -19.86 -4.12 -3.70
CA ALA A 140 -20.77 -3.29 -4.46
C ALA A 140 -20.26 -2.99 -5.88
N SER A 141 -18.94 -3.00 -6.08
CA SER A 141 -18.32 -2.71 -7.37
C SER A 141 -18.14 -3.97 -8.21
N ARG A 142 -18.47 -3.89 -9.49
CA ARG A 142 -18.09 -4.88 -10.51
C ARG A 142 -16.60 -4.80 -10.85
N LEU A 143 -16.00 -3.62 -10.69
CA LEU A 143 -14.61 -3.34 -11.00
C LEU A 143 -13.76 -3.37 -9.73
N ASP A 144 -12.66 -4.08 -9.80
CA ASP A 144 -11.55 -3.98 -8.85
C ASP A 144 -10.58 -2.89 -9.33
N VAL A 145 -10.35 -1.89 -8.49
CA VAL A 145 -9.40 -0.79 -8.74
C VAL A 145 -8.36 -0.79 -7.61
N PRO A 146 -7.33 -1.62 -7.69
CA PRO A 146 -6.38 -1.81 -6.61
C PRO A 146 -5.33 -0.69 -6.57
N HIS A 147 -4.88 -0.39 -5.35
CA HIS A 147 -3.72 0.47 -5.11
C HIS A 147 -2.57 -0.26 -4.38
N VAL A 148 -2.61 -1.58 -4.37
CA VAL A 148 -1.66 -2.41 -3.62
C VAL A 148 -0.28 -2.40 -4.28
N ILE A 149 0.75 -2.09 -3.49
CA ILE A 149 2.16 -2.24 -3.87
C ILE A 149 2.73 -3.46 -3.17
N CYS A 150 3.26 -4.38 -3.96
CA CYS A 150 3.95 -5.58 -3.52
C CYS A 150 5.45 -5.46 -3.77
N LEU A 151 6.25 -5.96 -2.85
CA LEU A 151 7.69 -5.94 -2.94
C LEU A 151 8.22 -7.34 -3.21
N ILE A 152 9.16 -7.47 -4.14
CA ILE A 152 9.99 -8.66 -4.34
C ILE A 152 11.44 -8.33 -4.02
N ASP A 153 12.19 -9.33 -3.55
CA ASP A 153 13.62 -9.23 -3.32
C ASP A 153 14.37 -9.84 -4.53
N ASP A 154 14.64 -9.00 -5.52
CA ASP A 154 15.34 -9.36 -6.77
C ASP A 154 16.68 -8.60 -6.87
N PRO A 155 17.73 -9.05 -6.17
CA PRO A 155 19.02 -8.35 -6.14
C PRO A 155 19.75 -8.35 -7.49
N GLU A 156 19.40 -9.26 -8.39
CA GLU A 156 19.99 -9.38 -9.72
C GLU A 156 19.22 -8.60 -10.79
N GLY A 157 18.07 -7.99 -10.43
CA GLY A 157 17.25 -7.22 -11.36
C GLY A 157 16.75 -8.03 -12.55
N THR A 158 16.23 -9.24 -12.32
CA THR A 158 15.87 -10.18 -13.40
C THR A 158 14.42 -10.09 -13.86
N VAL A 159 13.57 -9.36 -13.13
CA VAL A 159 12.10 -9.26 -13.39
C VAL A 159 11.74 -7.95 -14.08
N ILE A 160 11.95 -6.83 -13.41
CA ILE A 160 11.45 -5.51 -13.84
C ILE A 160 12.45 -4.81 -14.75
N GLU A 161 13.72 -4.83 -14.39
CA GLU A 161 14.78 -4.10 -15.05
C GLU A 161 14.92 -4.45 -16.54
N PRO A 162 14.79 -5.75 -16.98
CA PRO A 162 14.86 -6.09 -18.40
C PRO A 162 13.65 -5.59 -19.22
N LEU A 163 12.56 -5.19 -18.56
CA LEU A 163 11.37 -4.68 -19.22
C LEU A 163 11.42 -3.17 -19.46
N VAL A 164 12.34 -2.46 -18.77
CA VAL A 164 12.47 -0.99 -18.89
C VAL A 164 12.78 -0.61 -20.35
N GLY A 165 11.99 0.31 -20.88
CA GLY A 165 12.08 0.76 -22.28
C GLY A 165 11.41 -0.18 -23.29
N THR A 166 10.87 -1.33 -22.86
CA THR A 166 10.15 -2.27 -23.74
C THR A 166 8.62 -2.08 -23.68
N GLY A 167 7.89 -2.91 -24.43
CA GLY A 167 6.43 -2.93 -24.45
C GLY A 167 5.79 -1.82 -25.28
N GLN A 168 4.46 -1.90 -25.44
CA GLN A 168 3.66 -0.94 -26.22
C GLN A 168 3.16 0.19 -25.31
N PRO A 169 3.21 1.46 -25.72
CA PRO A 169 2.66 2.56 -24.91
C PRO A 169 1.18 2.36 -24.61
N LEU A 170 0.80 2.49 -23.35
CA LEU A 170 -0.58 2.47 -22.86
C LEU A 170 -1.05 3.88 -22.51
N TYR A 171 -0.32 4.56 -21.65
CA TYR A 171 -0.62 5.89 -21.17
C TYR A 171 0.65 6.65 -20.78
N ASP A 172 0.55 7.98 -20.77
CA ASP A 172 1.60 8.89 -20.35
C ASP A 172 0.96 10.25 -20.03
N PHE A 173 0.91 10.63 -18.73
CA PHE A 173 0.21 11.82 -18.29
C PHE A 173 0.73 12.34 -16.95
N SER A 174 0.37 13.60 -16.65
CA SER A 174 0.67 14.23 -15.36
C SER A 174 -0.45 13.96 -14.35
N LEU A 175 -0.08 13.69 -13.11
CA LEU A 175 -1.01 13.46 -12.01
C LEU A 175 -1.54 14.77 -11.42
N TYR A 176 -2.72 14.73 -10.80
CA TYR A 176 -3.33 15.89 -10.14
C TYR A 176 -2.44 16.53 -9.07
N THR A 177 -1.73 15.72 -8.30
CA THR A 177 -0.83 16.17 -7.23
C THR A 177 0.58 16.52 -7.74
N GLY A 178 0.81 16.42 -9.04
CA GLY A 178 2.14 16.56 -9.64
C GLY A 178 2.82 15.22 -9.88
N GLY A 179 3.95 15.28 -10.60
CA GLY A 179 4.63 14.08 -11.08
C GLY A 179 3.98 13.52 -12.34
N ARG A 180 4.53 12.41 -12.84
CA ARG A 180 4.14 11.79 -14.11
C ARG A 180 4.00 10.30 -13.96
N LEU A 181 2.99 9.73 -14.62
CA LEU A 181 2.75 8.29 -14.70
C LEU A 181 2.79 7.85 -16.16
N GLU A 182 3.64 6.88 -16.46
CA GLU A 182 3.72 6.22 -17.77
C GLU A 182 3.45 4.74 -17.61
N GLY A 183 2.65 4.16 -18.53
CA GLY A 183 2.37 2.74 -18.59
C GLY A 183 2.70 2.14 -19.95
N ARG A 184 3.25 0.92 -19.96
CA ARG A 184 3.57 0.17 -21.16
C ARG A 184 3.04 -1.26 -21.06
N LEU A 185 2.40 -1.75 -22.10
CA LEU A 185 1.90 -3.12 -22.17
C LEU A 185 3.03 -4.10 -22.46
N ILE A 186 3.23 -5.03 -21.57
CA ILE A 186 4.06 -6.22 -21.77
C ILE A 186 3.12 -7.37 -22.16
N LYS A 187 2.91 -7.54 -23.45
CA LYS A 187 1.99 -8.54 -23.99
C LYS A 187 2.54 -9.97 -23.88
N ASP A 188 3.83 -10.16 -24.15
CA ASP A 188 4.50 -11.43 -23.90
C ASP A 188 5.09 -11.48 -22.49
N THR A 189 4.34 -12.06 -21.59
CA THR A 189 4.68 -12.12 -20.15
C THR A 189 5.62 -13.26 -19.77
N ARG A 190 5.89 -14.20 -20.70
CA ARG A 190 6.61 -15.45 -20.42
C ARG A 190 8.00 -15.25 -19.80
N ALA A 191 8.73 -14.22 -20.20
CA ALA A 191 10.05 -13.94 -19.65
C ALA A 191 9.95 -13.47 -18.19
N ALA A 192 9.06 -12.52 -17.90
CA ALA A 192 8.79 -12.02 -16.55
C ALA A 192 8.25 -13.13 -15.62
N GLU A 193 7.29 -13.92 -16.09
CA GLU A 193 6.73 -15.04 -15.32
C GLU A 193 7.77 -16.11 -15.00
N ARG A 194 8.69 -16.42 -15.94
CA ARG A 194 9.81 -17.34 -15.63
C ARG A 194 10.77 -16.75 -14.60
N ALA A 195 11.04 -15.44 -14.64
CA ALA A 195 11.90 -14.79 -13.66
C ALA A 195 11.22 -14.79 -12.27
N LEU A 196 9.95 -14.39 -12.20
CA LEU A 196 9.12 -14.48 -10.99
C LEU A 196 9.07 -15.91 -10.43
N GLY A 197 8.87 -16.92 -11.29
CA GLY A 197 8.85 -18.33 -10.88
C GLY A 197 10.18 -18.82 -10.30
N ARG A 198 11.33 -18.31 -10.78
CA ARG A 198 12.64 -18.62 -10.17
C ARG A 198 12.80 -18.00 -8.80
N LEU A 199 12.40 -16.74 -8.62
CA LEU A 199 12.43 -16.07 -7.32
C LEU A 199 11.47 -16.73 -6.32
N GLN A 200 10.28 -17.10 -6.76
CA GLN A 200 9.31 -17.83 -5.94
C GLN A 200 9.89 -19.16 -5.47
N LYS A 201 10.43 -19.97 -6.38
CA LYS A 201 11.02 -21.28 -6.05
C LYS A 201 12.15 -21.13 -5.03
N ARG A 202 13.01 -20.13 -5.20
CA ARG A 202 14.07 -19.83 -4.22
C ARG A 202 13.49 -19.47 -2.86
N ALA A 203 12.45 -18.64 -2.80
CA ALA A 203 11.78 -18.27 -1.56
C ALA A 203 11.15 -19.48 -0.86
N GLU A 204 10.52 -20.41 -1.62
CA GLU A 204 9.97 -21.67 -1.12
C GLU A 204 11.07 -22.57 -0.54
N GLU A 205 12.20 -22.73 -1.24
CA GLU A 205 13.36 -23.51 -0.78
C GLU A 205 13.99 -22.93 0.50
N GLU A 206 14.00 -21.61 0.63
CA GLU A 206 14.50 -20.88 1.80
C GLU A 206 13.47 -20.76 2.94
N GLY A 207 12.22 -21.19 2.75
CA GLY A 207 11.14 -21.10 3.74
C GLY A 207 10.73 -19.67 4.09
N ARG A 208 10.94 -18.70 3.19
CA ARG A 208 10.65 -17.28 3.39
C ARG A 208 9.51 -16.79 2.48
N PRO A 209 8.90 -15.63 2.76
CA PRO A 209 7.96 -15.03 1.82
C PRO A 209 8.63 -14.72 0.48
N PHE A 210 7.89 -14.90 -0.61
CA PHE A 210 8.29 -14.48 -1.95
C PHE A 210 7.93 -13.02 -2.19
N VAL A 211 6.76 -12.59 -1.68
CA VAL A 211 6.22 -11.26 -1.85
C VAL A 211 5.82 -10.67 -0.50
N LEU A 212 6.18 -9.42 -0.27
CA LEU A 212 5.70 -8.63 0.87
C LEU A 212 4.81 -7.50 0.39
N VAL A 213 3.69 -7.28 1.07
CA VAL A 213 2.81 -6.14 0.79
C VAL A 213 3.42 -4.90 1.40
N GLY A 214 3.95 -4.01 0.57
CA GLY A 214 4.59 -2.78 1.01
C GLY A 214 3.61 -1.65 1.31
N ASP A 215 2.48 -1.59 0.55
CA ASP A 215 1.39 -0.65 0.77
C ASP A 215 0.05 -1.27 0.35
N GLY A 216 -1.06 -0.83 0.97
CA GLY A 216 -2.39 -1.35 0.67
C GLY A 216 -2.75 -2.66 1.38
N ASN A 217 -2.16 -2.98 2.54
CA ASN A 217 -2.43 -4.19 3.33
C ASN A 217 -3.93 -4.43 3.54
N HIS A 218 -4.69 -3.41 3.98
CA HIS A 218 -6.13 -3.54 4.22
C HIS A 218 -6.93 -3.75 2.93
N SER A 219 -6.47 -3.21 1.80
CA SER A 219 -7.09 -3.41 0.50
C SER A 219 -6.94 -4.85 0.02
N LEU A 220 -5.74 -5.42 0.14
CA LEU A 220 -5.51 -6.81 -0.24
C LEU A 220 -6.21 -7.79 0.72
N ALA A 221 -6.26 -7.48 2.02
CA ALA A 221 -7.01 -8.25 3.01
C ALA A 221 -8.53 -8.23 2.71
N ALA A 222 -9.08 -7.08 2.32
CA ALA A 222 -10.49 -6.98 1.90
C ALA A 222 -10.76 -7.78 0.62
N ALA A 223 -9.80 -7.81 -0.33
CA ALA A 223 -9.89 -8.64 -1.53
C ALA A 223 -9.91 -10.13 -1.19
N LYS A 224 -9.03 -10.58 -0.29
CA LYS A 224 -9.00 -11.96 0.24
C LYS A 224 -10.30 -12.34 0.91
N ALA A 225 -10.80 -11.53 1.84
CA ALA A 225 -12.05 -11.78 2.55
C ALA A 225 -13.26 -11.83 1.59
N HIS A 226 -13.28 -10.96 0.56
CA HIS A 226 -14.32 -11.01 -0.47
C HIS A 226 -14.27 -12.29 -1.30
N TYR A 227 -13.09 -12.68 -1.77
CA TYR A 227 -12.89 -13.95 -2.47
C TYR A 227 -13.36 -15.15 -1.64
N GLU A 228 -12.93 -15.24 -0.39
CA GLU A 228 -13.29 -16.35 0.50
C GLU A 228 -14.80 -16.43 0.76
N ARG A 229 -15.45 -15.28 0.91
CA ARG A 229 -16.90 -15.21 1.04
C ARG A 229 -17.62 -15.74 -0.21
N LEU A 230 -17.18 -15.34 -1.41
CA LEU A 230 -17.75 -15.83 -2.67
C LEU A 230 -17.52 -17.34 -2.82
N ARG A 231 -16.31 -17.80 -2.53
CA ARG A 231 -15.97 -19.25 -2.57
C ARG A 231 -16.84 -20.07 -1.63
N ALA A 232 -16.99 -19.61 -0.40
CA ALA A 232 -17.83 -20.28 0.61
C ALA A 232 -19.31 -20.33 0.22
N ALA A 233 -19.78 -19.32 -0.52
CA ALA A 233 -21.15 -19.29 -1.07
C ALA A 233 -21.34 -20.10 -2.35
N GLY A 234 -20.27 -20.68 -2.92
CA GLY A 234 -20.33 -21.35 -4.23
C GLY A 234 -20.61 -20.39 -5.40
N ASP A 235 -20.32 -19.10 -5.23
CA ASP A 235 -20.56 -18.08 -6.25
C ASP A 235 -19.48 -18.17 -7.34
N ARG A 236 -19.91 -18.28 -8.62
CA ARG A 236 -19.00 -18.41 -9.76
C ARG A 236 -18.04 -17.21 -9.92
N ARG A 237 -18.38 -16.05 -9.40
CA ARG A 237 -17.48 -14.88 -9.36
C ARG A 237 -16.20 -15.13 -8.55
N ALA A 238 -16.20 -16.15 -7.67
CA ALA A 238 -15.02 -16.54 -6.90
C ALA A 238 -13.81 -16.84 -7.79
N GLU A 239 -13.99 -17.42 -8.97
CA GLU A 239 -12.90 -17.73 -9.91
C GLU A 239 -12.11 -16.46 -10.30
N ARG A 240 -12.82 -15.37 -10.57
CA ARG A 240 -12.19 -14.09 -10.90
C ARG A 240 -11.72 -13.35 -9.65
N ALA A 241 -12.52 -13.34 -8.59
CA ALA A 241 -12.18 -12.68 -7.34
C ALA A 241 -10.96 -13.32 -6.61
N ARG A 242 -10.55 -14.54 -6.99
CA ARG A 242 -9.33 -15.20 -6.52
C ARG A 242 -8.07 -14.39 -6.83
N TYR A 243 -8.06 -13.65 -7.93
CA TYR A 243 -6.89 -12.90 -8.35
C TYR A 243 -7.12 -11.41 -8.12
N ALA A 244 -6.15 -10.73 -7.51
CA ALA A 244 -6.12 -9.28 -7.35
C ALA A 244 -5.06 -8.66 -8.26
N LEU A 245 -5.37 -7.49 -8.85
CA LEU A 245 -4.32 -6.68 -9.48
C LEU A 245 -3.44 -6.08 -8.39
N VAL A 246 -2.13 -6.17 -8.57
CA VAL A 246 -1.13 -5.55 -7.70
C VAL A 246 -0.05 -4.91 -8.56
N GLU A 247 0.64 -3.92 -8.03
CA GLU A 247 1.88 -3.41 -8.60
C GLU A 247 3.05 -4.04 -7.85
N VAL A 248 3.91 -4.76 -8.56
CA VAL A 248 5.10 -5.39 -7.99
C VAL A 248 6.29 -4.49 -8.23
N GLU A 249 7.02 -4.14 -7.19
CA GLU A 249 8.23 -3.33 -7.24
C GLU A 249 9.43 -4.14 -6.73
N ASN A 250 10.61 -3.88 -7.29
CA ASN A 250 11.84 -4.47 -6.77
C ASN A 250 12.32 -3.66 -5.55
N LEU A 251 12.36 -4.30 -4.39
CA LEU A 251 12.87 -3.71 -3.15
C LEU A 251 14.29 -3.10 -3.32
N ARG A 252 15.09 -3.67 -4.20
CA ARG A 252 16.47 -3.22 -4.45
C ARG A 252 16.56 -1.96 -5.30
N SER A 253 15.47 -1.53 -5.92
CA SER A 253 15.43 -0.28 -6.70
C SER A 253 15.82 0.92 -5.83
N GLY A 254 16.66 1.83 -6.37
CA GLY A 254 17.07 3.05 -5.69
C GLY A 254 15.91 4.01 -5.38
N ALA A 255 14.85 3.96 -6.20
CA ALA A 255 13.66 4.81 -6.03
C ALA A 255 12.65 4.27 -5.00
N VAL A 256 12.82 3.05 -4.49
CA VAL A 256 12.04 2.54 -3.35
C VAL A 256 12.72 2.99 -2.07
N ALA A 257 12.10 3.90 -1.34
CA ALA A 257 12.59 4.42 -0.07
C ALA A 257 11.63 4.03 1.06
N PHE A 258 12.20 3.75 2.23
CA PHE A 258 11.45 3.53 3.46
C PHE A 258 11.68 4.70 4.39
N GLU A 259 10.63 5.51 4.56
CA GLU A 259 10.63 6.62 5.48
C GLU A 259 10.20 6.15 6.87
N PRO A 260 11.00 6.41 7.92
CA PRO A 260 10.63 6.07 9.29
C PRO A 260 9.39 6.87 9.70
N ILE A 261 8.46 6.20 10.35
CA ILE A 261 7.32 6.89 10.95
C ILE A 261 7.65 7.16 12.41
N HIS A 262 7.70 8.44 12.78
CA HIS A 262 8.02 8.90 14.13
C HIS A 262 6.76 8.93 15.01
N ARG A 263 6.94 9.13 16.31
CA ARG A 263 5.83 9.22 17.28
C ARG A 263 5.93 10.52 18.05
N ILE A 264 4.77 11.11 18.35
CA ILE A 264 4.65 12.18 19.33
C ILE A 264 3.54 11.85 20.32
N LEU A 265 3.84 12.01 21.61
CA LEU A 265 2.85 11.82 22.66
C LEU A 265 2.45 13.18 23.20
N TYR A 266 1.12 13.38 23.33
CA TYR A 266 0.53 14.57 23.94
C TYR A 266 -0.10 14.21 25.28
N ASN A 267 -0.13 15.18 26.20
CA ASN A 267 -0.62 15.01 27.58
C ASN A 267 0.07 13.83 28.31
N ALA A 268 1.36 13.62 28.03
CA ALA A 268 2.17 12.51 28.51
C ALA A 268 3.47 13.00 29.15
N GLY A 269 3.43 14.03 30.01
CA GLY A 269 4.60 14.71 30.55
C GLY A 269 5.59 13.82 31.30
N GLY A 270 5.14 12.69 31.87
CA GLY A 270 5.99 11.70 32.53
C GLY A 270 6.61 10.66 31.62
N PHE A 271 6.22 10.59 30.34
CA PHE A 271 6.64 9.53 29.42
C PHE A 271 8.16 9.54 29.16
N ALA A 272 8.76 10.73 29.10
CA ALA A 272 10.20 10.86 28.86
C ALA A 272 11.07 10.16 29.95
N GLU A 273 10.61 10.18 31.20
CA GLU A 273 11.27 9.45 32.27
C GLU A 273 10.87 7.98 32.28
N TYR A 274 9.60 7.71 32.03
CA TYR A 274 9.07 6.35 31.99
C TYR A 274 9.77 5.44 30.96
N VAL A 275 10.04 5.96 29.77
CA VAL A 275 10.61 5.16 28.67
C VAL A 275 12.10 4.84 28.86
N ARG A 276 12.82 5.63 29.68
CA ARG A 276 14.24 5.40 29.96
C ARG A 276 14.47 4.06 30.64
N GLY A 277 15.34 3.24 30.07
CA GLY A 277 15.65 1.89 30.55
C GLY A 277 14.61 0.83 30.25
N ARG A 278 13.51 1.20 29.56
CA ARG A 278 12.45 0.27 29.10
C ARG A 278 12.48 0.04 27.60
N ALA A 279 12.83 1.08 26.84
CA ALA A 279 12.94 1.03 25.38
C ALA A 279 14.12 1.86 24.92
N GLY A 280 14.64 1.53 23.72
CA GLY A 280 15.78 2.24 23.13
C GLY A 280 15.88 2.02 21.61
N GLY A 281 17.02 2.47 21.05
CA GLY A 281 17.24 2.45 19.61
C GLY A 281 16.63 3.63 18.85
N PHE A 282 16.27 4.72 19.56
CA PHE A 282 15.69 5.93 18.98
C PHE A 282 16.16 7.19 19.74
N THR A 283 15.89 8.38 19.17
CA THR A 283 16.16 9.64 19.87
C THR A 283 14.88 10.18 20.48
N LEU A 284 14.91 10.44 21.78
CA LEU A 284 13.83 11.04 22.55
C LEU A 284 13.95 12.56 22.50
N ILE A 285 12.84 13.26 22.19
CA ILE A 285 12.72 14.72 22.16
C ILE A 285 11.76 15.12 23.27
N SER A 286 12.25 15.87 24.28
CA SER A 286 11.43 16.33 25.38
C SER A 286 11.97 17.63 25.98
N GLY A 287 11.10 18.62 26.21
CA GLY A 287 11.49 19.90 26.80
C GLY A 287 12.60 20.64 26.02
N GLY A 288 12.58 20.54 24.69
CA GLY A 288 13.58 21.14 23.81
C GLY A 288 14.96 20.45 23.82
N ARG A 289 15.05 19.25 24.41
CA ARG A 289 16.29 18.45 24.44
C ARG A 289 16.11 17.15 23.68
N GLU A 290 17.15 16.77 22.95
CA GLU A 290 17.28 15.47 22.31
C GLU A 290 18.20 14.57 23.12
N THR A 291 17.77 13.33 23.35
CA THR A 291 18.52 12.30 24.08
C THR A 291 18.51 11.01 23.32
N VAL A 292 19.63 10.50 22.88
CA VAL A 292 19.74 9.19 22.24
C VAL A 292 19.58 8.11 23.31
N LEU A 293 18.57 7.24 23.11
CA LEU A 293 18.38 6.04 23.94
C LEU A 293 19.01 4.87 23.19
N PRO A 294 20.10 4.28 23.70
CA PRO A 294 20.74 3.15 23.02
C PRO A 294 19.83 1.94 23.01
N GLY A 295 19.90 1.13 21.94
CA GLY A 295 19.05 -0.05 21.80
C GLY A 295 19.51 -0.99 20.70
N GLY A 296 18.64 -1.95 20.35
CA GLY A 296 18.86 -2.92 19.31
C GLY A 296 18.60 -2.39 17.89
N GLY A 297 18.40 -3.31 16.92
CA GLY A 297 18.06 -2.95 15.55
C GLY A 297 16.72 -2.21 15.40
N ALA A 298 16.45 -1.71 14.20
CA ALA A 298 15.29 -0.85 13.94
C ALA A 298 13.96 -1.49 14.38
N VAL A 299 13.66 -2.74 13.97
CA VAL A 299 12.40 -3.41 14.32
C VAL A 299 12.22 -3.50 15.84
N LYS A 300 13.27 -3.89 16.56
CA LYS A 300 13.22 -3.96 18.04
C LYS A 300 12.92 -2.60 18.66
N ALA A 301 13.52 -1.53 18.13
CA ALA A 301 13.23 -0.16 18.60
C ALA A 301 11.74 0.20 18.44
N TYR A 302 11.12 -0.19 17.33
CA TYR A 302 9.69 0.02 17.10
C TYR A 302 8.81 -0.81 18.04
N GLU A 303 9.16 -2.09 18.26
CA GLU A 303 8.43 -2.97 19.18
C GLU A 303 8.48 -2.43 20.63
N GLU A 304 9.67 -2.13 21.13
CA GLU A 304 9.84 -1.62 22.48
C GLU A 304 9.20 -0.25 22.69
N ALA A 305 9.35 0.66 21.71
CA ALA A 305 8.72 1.98 21.77
C ALA A 305 7.19 1.87 21.79
N GLN A 306 6.60 1.05 20.92
CA GLN A 306 5.14 0.90 20.85
C GLN A 306 4.59 0.24 22.13
N ALA A 307 5.24 -0.79 22.64
CA ALA A 307 4.86 -1.45 23.90
C ALA A 307 4.89 -0.46 25.08
N ALA A 308 5.96 0.34 25.18
CA ALA A 308 6.10 1.36 26.24
C ALA A 308 5.03 2.46 26.11
N ILE A 309 4.68 2.87 24.87
CA ILE A 309 3.64 3.86 24.60
C ILE A 309 2.27 3.32 25.04
N ASP A 310 1.93 2.12 24.60
CA ASP A 310 0.62 1.49 24.87
C ASP A 310 0.44 1.27 26.39
N GLU A 311 1.47 0.77 27.08
CA GLU A 311 1.44 0.57 28.54
C GLU A 311 1.30 1.90 29.30
N TYR A 312 2.05 2.93 28.87
CA TYR A 312 1.96 4.25 29.49
C TYR A 312 0.59 4.88 29.32
N ILE A 313 0.05 4.89 28.09
CA ILE A 313 -1.27 5.47 27.80
C ILE A 313 -2.36 4.75 28.59
N ALA A 314 -2.30 3.42 28.66
CA ALA A 314 -3.27 2.63 29.44
C ALA A 314 -3.25 2.96 30.95
N SER A 315 -2.06 3.27 31.49
CA SER A 315 -1.87 3.51 32.92
C SER A 315 -2.04 4.96 33.35
N TYR A 316 -1.63 5.91 32.50
CA TYR A 316 -1.52 7.33 32.85
C TYR A 316 -2.29 8.27 31.91
N GLY A 317 -2.88 7.73 30.85
CA GLY A 317 -3.56 8.54 29.84
C GLY A 317 -2.61 9.20 28.86
N GLY A 318 -3.14 10.11 28.06
CA GLY A 318 -2.46 10.75 26.95
C GLY A 318 -2.91 10.22 25.60
N SER A 319 -2.25 10.69 24.56
CA SER A 319 -2.49 10.25 23.19
C SER A 319 -1.19 10.19 22.41
N VAL A 320 -1.14 9.33 21.38
CA VAL A 320 -0.02 9.22 20.45
C VAL A 320 -0.47 9.58 19.06
N ASP A 321 0.38 10.31 18.33
CA ASP A 321 0.26 10.55 16.90
C ASP A 321 1.50 10.06 16.16
N TYR A 322 1.34 9.79 14.86
CA TYR A 322 2.36 9.21 13.99
C TYR A 322 2.75 10.23 12.93
N ILE A 323 4.03 10.61 12.93
CA ILE A 323 4.54 11.75 12.19
C ILE A 323 5.50 11.31 11.10
N HIS A 324 5.29 11.81 9.90
CA HIS A 324 6.22 11.68 8.78
C HIS A 324 7.21 12.86 8.80
N GLY A 325 8.49 12.54 8.64
CA GLY A 325 9.56 13.52 8.57
C GLY A 325 10.06 14.03 9.93
N GLU A 326 11.39 14.04 10.08
CA GLU A 326 12.06 14.50 11.29
C GLU A 326 11.81 15.97 11.59
N GLY A 327 11.81 16.81 10.53
CA GLY A 327 11.57 18.25 10.68
C GLY A 327 10.20 18.55 11.25
N GLU A 328 9.16 17.84 10.78
CA GLU A 328 7.80 17.98 11.27
C GLU A 328 7.68 17.54 12.73
N LEU A 329 8.29 16.40 13.11
CA LEU A 329 8.31 15.97 14.49
C LEU A 329 8.93 17.02 15.42
N ARG A 330 10.09 17.60 15.03
CA ARG A 330 10.75 18.63 15.81
C ARG A 330 9.90 19.90 15.94
N ALA A 331 9.27 20.32 14.83
CA ALA A 331 8.39 21.48 14.82
C ALA A 331 7.19 21.28 15.76
N LEU A 332 6.51 20.13 15.70
CA LEU A 332 5.38 19.80 16.56
C LEU A 332 5.77 19.72 18.04
N CYS A 333 6.94 19.16 18.36
CA CYS A 333 7.46 19.14 19.73
C CYS A 333 7.73 20.55 20.26
N ALA A 334 8.23 21.45 19.41
CA ALA A 334 8.54 22.85 19.80
C ALA A 334 7.27 23.70 19.95
N GLU A 335 6.31 23.57 19.02
CA GLU A 335 5.12 24.43 18.95
C GLU A 335 4.02 24.00 19.92
N ARG A 336 3.75 22.68 19.98
CA ARG A 336 2.62 22.13 20.75
C ARG A 336 3.04 21.47 22.04
N GLY A 337 4.34 21.33 22.27
CA GLY A 337 4.87 20.51 23.34
C GLY A 337 4.63 19.02 23.05
N GLY A 338 4.89 18.17 24.04
CA GLY A 338 4.79 16.73 23.91
C GLY A 338 6.16 16.04 23.95
N VAL A 339 6.12 14.72 23.88
CA VAL A 339 7.33 13.89 23.87
C VAL A 339 7.45 13.20 22.53
N GLY A 340 8.48 13.57 21.76
CA GLY A 340 8.77 13.02 20.45
C GLY A 340 9.70 11.82 20.52
N LEU A 341 9.47 10.80 19.69
CA LEU A 341 10.37 9.68 19.44
C LEU A 341 10.77 9.72 17.97
N LEU A 342 12.04 10.08 17.73
CA LEU A 342 12.63 10.04 16.40
C LEU A 342 13.11 8.62 16.15
N MET A 343 12.32 7.86 15.39
CA MET A 343 12.54 6.44 15.15
C MET A 343 13.60 6.21 14.06
N PRO A 344 14.36 5.10 14.15
CA PRO A 344 15.35 4.76 13.15
C PRO A 344 14.70 4.31 11.83
N ALA A 345 15.38 4.55 10.70
CA ALA A 345 14.99 3.98 9.43
C ALA A 345 15.23 2.45 9.41
N LEU A 346 14.27 1.70 8.87
CA LEU A 346 14.44 0.27 8.60
C LEU A 346 15.28 0.10 7.33
N PRO A 347 16.44 -0.56 7.37
CA PRO A 347 17.20 -0.89 6.17
C PRO A 347 16.39 -1.79 5.25
N LYS A 348 16.24 -1.41 3.97
CA LYS A 348 15.47 -2.21 2.98
C LYS A 348 15.92 -3.67 2.92
N SER A 349 17.23 -3.90 3.00
CA SER A 349 17.83 -5.24 2.96
C SER A 349 17.39 -6.17 4.09
N GLU A 350 16.89 -5.62 5.19
CA GLU A 350 16.49 -6.38 6.37
C GLU A 350 15.00 -6.76 6.34
N LEU A 351 14.17 -6.11 5.50
CA LEU A 351 12.72 -6.27 5.52
C LEU A 351 12.27 -7.74 5.40
N PHE A 352 12.79 -8.46 4.39
CA PHE A 352 12.40 -9.85 4.17
C PHE A 352 12.87 -10.79 5.29
N ALA A 353 14.06 -10.57 5.82
CA ALA A 353 14.60 -11.32 6.95
C ALA A 353 13.75 -11.07 8.20
N GLU A 354 13.50 -9.82 8.55
CA GLU A 354 12.71 -9.46 9.73
C GLU A 354 11.28 -10.03 9.66
N VAL A 355 10.60 -9.90 8.52
CA VAL A 355 9.25 -10.49 8.35
C VAL A 355 9.28 -12.01 8.34
N SER A 356 10.36 -12.63 7.85
CA SER A 356 10.50 -14.08 7.86
C SER A 356 10.69 -14.64 9.26
N GLU A 357 11.55 -14.00 10.07
CA GLU A 357 11.95 -14.46 11.40
C GLU A 357 10.94 -14.09 12.49
N ARG A 358 10.41 -12.87 12.44
CA ARG A 358 9.55 -12.30 13.50
C ARG A 358 8.07 -12.30 13.18
N GLY A 359 7.71 -12.51 11.89
CA GLY A 359 6.35 -12.30 11.41
C GLY A 359 6.09 -10.84 11.04
N ARG A 360 4.89 -10.35 11.30
CA ARG A 360 4.48 -8.97 10.95
C ARG A 360 5.21 -7.95 11.82
N LEU A 361 5.68 -6.89 11.17
CA LEU A 361 6.25 -5.74 11.86
C LEU A 361 5.19 -4.98 12.67
N PRO A 362 5.60 -4.21 13.69
CA PRO A 362 4.72 -3.27 14.37
C PRO A 362 4.07 -2.31 13.37
N ARG A 363 2.84 -1.89 13.65
CA ARG A 363 2.16 -0.90 12.80
C ARG A 363 2.92 0.41 12.75
N LYS A 364 2.91 1.05 11.59
CA LYS A 364 3.58 2.34 11.40
C LYS A 364 5.10 2.27 11.62
N THR A 365 5.74 1.19 11.19
CA THR A 365 7.19 1.06 11.19
C THR A 365 7.81 1.93 10.09
N PHE A 366 7.28 1.87 8.88
CA PHE A 366 7.75 2.68 7.75
C PHE A 366 6.61 3.10 6.83
N SER A 367 6.89 4.06 5.97
CA SER A 367 6.06 4.41 4.82
C SER A 367 6.87 4.29 3.55
N MET A 368 6.24 3.86 2.48
CA MET A 368 6.82 3.88 1.13
C MET A 368 6.55 5.24 0.48
N GLY A 369 7.40 6.22 0.78
CA GLY A 369 7.28 7.59 0.28
C GLY A 369 6.11 8.39 0.89
N GLU A 370 5.96 9.61 0.41
CA GLU A 370 4.91 10.55 0.82
C GLU A 370 3.55 10.22 0.17
N ALA A 371 2.48 10.90 0.61
CA ALA A 371 1.13 10.66 0.10
C ALA A 371 1.03 10.80 -1.43
N ASP A 372 1.71 11.78 -2.00
CA ASP A 372 1.73 12.03 -3.45
C ASP A 372 2.52 10.98 -4.24
N GLU A 373 3.38 10.23 -3.56
CA GLU A 373 4.21 9.17 -4.15
C GLU A 373 3.54 7.80 -4.09
N LYS A 374 2.40 7.70 -3.43
CA LYS A 374 1.60 6.47 -3.33
C LYS A 374 1.01 6.07 -4.68
N ARG A 375 0.55 4.83 -4.77
CA ARG A 375 -0.10 4.36 -5.98
C ARG A 375 -1.37 5.16 -6.27
N PHE A 376 -1.58 5.44 -7.57
CA PHE A 376 -2.83 5.95 -8.11
C PHE A 376 -3.64 4.81 -8.71
N TYR A 377 -4.95 4.88 -8.58
CA TYR A 377 -5.85 3.99 -9.27
C TYR A 377 -5.81 4.33 -10.76
N MET A 378 -5.32 3.44 -11.59
CA MET A 378 -5.25 3.60 -13.04
C MET A 378 -5.85 2.40 -13.76
N GLU A 379 -5.28 1.22 -13.52
CA GLU A 379 -5.78 -0.04 -14.03
C GLU A 379 -6.96 -0.53 -13.19
N SER A 380 -7.87 -1.21 -13.86
CA SER A 380 -9.00 -1.89 -13.20
C SER A 380 -9.16 -3.31 -13.73
N ARG A 381 -9.96 -4.11 -13.05
CA ARG A 381 -10.24 -5.48 -13.43
C ARG A 381 -11.72 -5.81 -13.21
N ASP A 382 -12.37 -6.46 -14.19
CA ASP A 382 -13.74 -6.96 -14.05
C ASP A 382 -13.75 -8.23 -13.19
N ILE A 383 -14.36 -8.14 -12.02
CA ILE A 383 -14.56 -9.26 -11.08
C ILE A 383 -16.04 -9.60 -10.89
N GLY A 384 -16.95 -8.88 -11.56
CA GLY A 384 -18.39 -9.02 -11.41
C GLY A 384 -19.02 -10.05 -12.33
N LYS A 385 -18.40 -10.36 -13.47
CA LYS A 385 -18.90 -11.41 -14.36
C LYS A 385 -18.30 -12.76 -13.97
N PRO A 386 -19.08 -13.86 -14.05
CA PRO A 386 -18.56 -15.22 -13.88
C PRO A 386 -17.61 -15.60 -15.00
#